data_8ef0cbd64994524fb26345cd39169351
#
_entry.id   8ef0cbd64994524fb26345cd39169351
#
_cell.length_a   1.000
_cell.length_b   1.000
_cell.length_c   1.000
_cell.angle_alpha   90.00
_cell.angle_beta   90.00
_cell.angle_gamma   90.00
#
_symmetry.space_group_name_H-M   'P 1'
#
loop_
_entity.id
_entity.type
_entity.pdbx_description
1 polymer ?
#
loop_
_entity_poly.entity_id
_entity_poly.type
_entity_poly.pdbx_seq_one_letter_code
_entity_poly.pdbx_strand_id
1 'polypeptide(L)'
;MLPASAYTRRGATIAGQELTGLLDARKVLDLFRDGATVVLQGLHRYWPPLTRLVADLELELGHPCQANAYLTPPGNQGFAVHSDSHDVFVFQTAGSKLWEVHGPDGAEEVLLEPGVSMYLPTGTPHAARAQDTVSLHVTIGVNQLTWRGLVRRSLEPLLAEVSDDHLPAGHLDDPSRLREGLAARLEELADRVRGLDAAEAVERETTRFLTTRPARLSGGLLGALAEDRLADDTVLRRRPGPCVLREDGDRLRVLLGDRVLTVPGRLRPALERVRGADELTPADLDLDPQSRLVLCRRLVREGLLSPVDR
;
A
#
# COMPACT_ATOMS: atom_id res chain seq x y z
N MET A 1 9.72 19.23 10.72
CA MET A 1 9.14 19.34 9.35
C MET A 1 8.68 20.78 9.12
N LEU A 2 9.01 21.39 7.99
CA LEU A 2 8.60 22.78 7.70
C LEU A 2 7.10 22.82 7.38
N PRO A 3 6.41 23.94 7.72
CA PRO A 3 5.00 24.11 7.37
C PRO A 3 4.81 24.20 5.85
N ALA A 4 3.69 23.72 5.33
CA ALA A 4 3.40 23.69 3.89
C ALA A 4 3.52 25.07 3.22
N SER A 5 3.18 26.15 3.93
CA SER A 5 3.31 27.53 3.45
C SER A 5 4.74 27.93 3.07
N ALA A 6 5.76 27.25 3.62
CA ALA A 6 7.16 27.54 3.30
C ALA A 6 7.55 27.12 1.88
N TYR A 7 6.88 26.13 1.28
CA TYR A 7 7.23 25.58 -0.03
C TYR A 7 6.05 25.48 -1.00
N THR A 8 4.86 25.99 -0.65
CA THR A 8 3.71 26.03 -1.56
C THR A 8 3.46 27.39 -2.17
N ARG A 9 2.78 27.39 -3.30
CA ARG A 9 2.33 28.57 -4.04
C ARG A 9 0.91 28.93 -3.62
N ARG A 10 0.64 30.25 -3.47
CA ARG A 10 -0.71 30.78 -3.24
C ARG A 10 -1.24 31.44 -4.53
N GLY A 11 -2.56 31.50 -4.66
CA GLY A 11 -3.23 32.30 -5.68
C GLY A 11 -3.30 31.69 -7.09
N ALA A 12 -3.04 30.39 -7.25
CA ALA A 12 -3.38 29.71 -8.50
C ALA A 12 -4.83 29.21 -8.43
N THR A 13 -5.61 29.47 -9.51
CA THR A 13 -6.98 28.98 -9.62
C THR A 13 -7.17 28.14 -10.88
N ILE A 14 -7.98 27.09 -10.81
CA ILE A 14 -8.51 26.35 -11.97
C ILE A 14 -10.03 26.37 -11.88
N ALA A 15 -10.69 26.79 -12.94
CA ALA A 15 -12.15 26.90 -12.99
C ALA A 15 -12.77 27.71 -11.82
N GLY A 16 -12.07 28.76 -11.36
CA GLY A 16 -12.51 29.64 -10.27
C GLY A 16 -12.28 29.06 -8.86
N GLN A 17 -11.71 27.88 -8.72
CA GLN A 17 -11.35 27.29 -7.43
C GLN A 17 -9.87 27.49 -7.12
N GLU A 18 -9.55 27.92 -5.90
CA GLU A 18 -8.16 28.07 -5.46
C GLU A 18 -7.49 26.71 -5.36
N LEU A 19 -6.35 26.56 -6.04
CA LEU A 19 -5.52 25.35 -5.93
C LEU A 19 -4.66 25.47 -4.67
N THR A 20 -4.95 24.62 -3.70
CA THR A 20 -4.14 24.49 -2.48
C THR A 20 -3.06 23.41 -2.67
N GLY A 21 -1.88 23.63 -2.10
CA GLY A 21 -0.83 22.61 -2.04
C GLY A 21 0.06 22.52 -3.30
N LEU A 22 -0.03 23.46 -4.25
CA LEU A 22 0.92 23.53 -5.37
C LEU A 22 2.33 23.82 -4.86
N LEU A 23 3.31 22.99 -5.28
CA LEU A 23 4.71 23.24 -4.97
C LEU A 23 5.25 24.45 -5.76
N ASP A 24 6.03 25.27 -5.06
CA ASP A 24 6.84 26.31 -5.69
C ASP A 24 8.29 25.81 -5.81
N ALA A 25 8.68 25.45 -7.02
CA ALA A 25 10.01 24.86 -7.27
C ALA A 25 11.16 25.78 -6.83
N ARG A 26 11.01 27.11 -6.93
CA ARG A 26 12.02 28.06 -6.48
C ARG A 26 12.18 28.02 -4.99
N LYS A 27 11.09 28.07 -4.24
CA LYS A 27 11.11 27.94 -2.77
C LYS A 27 11.72 26.63 -2.30
N VAL A 28 11.41 25.53 -2.97
CA VAL A 28 11.99 24.21 -2.65
C VAL A 28 13.51 24.24 -2.86
N LEU A 29 13.98 24.80 -3.98
CA LEU A 29 15.41 24.94 -4.29
C LEU A 29 16.13 25.86 -3.27
N ASP A 30 15.52 26.95 -2.89
CA ASP A 30 16.11 27.88 -1.90
C ASP A 30 16.21 27.21 -0.54
N LEU A 31 15.14 26.54 -0.07
CA LEU A 31 15.18 25.75 1.17
C LEU A 31 16.25 24.64 1.13
N PHE A 32 16.41 23.96 0.00
CA PHE A 32 17.46 22.95 -0.15
C PHE A 32 18.85 23.56 -0.04
N ARG A 33 19.10 24.72 -0.65
CA ARG A 33 20.38 25.46 -0.52
C ARG A 33 20.64 25.91 0.93
N ASP A 34 19.58 26.23 1.65
CA ASP A 34 19.62 26.62 3.06
C ASP A 34 19.75 25.40 4.02
N GLY A 35 19.95 24.19 3.48
CA GLY A 35 20.21 22.99 4.27
C GLY A 35 19.03 22.06 4.51
N ALA A 36 17.83 22.36 3.96
CA ALA A 36 16.67 21.51 4.15
C ALA A 36 16.75 20.24 3.29
N THR A 37 16.35 19.09 3.88
CA THR A 37 16.16 17.85 3.14
C THR A 37 14.86 17.89 2.34
N VAL A 38 14.92 17.55 1.06
CA VAL A 38 13.74 17.32 0.22
C VAL A 38 13.32 15.86 0.38
N VAL A 39 12.06 15.66 0.79
CA VAL A 39 11.47 14.34 0.95
C VAL A 39 10.42 14.11 -0.14
N LEU A 40 10.63 13.08 -0.97
CA LEU A 40 9.68 12.61 -1.97
C LEU A 40 8.89 11.44 -1.38
N GLN A 41 7.73 11.74 -0.81
CA GLN A 41 6.89 10.73 -0.18
C GLN A 41 6.06 9.96 -1.21
N GLY A 42 5.93 8.66 -1.00
CA GLY A 42 5.10 7.80 -1.84
C GLY A 42 5.62 7.68 -3.27
N LEU A 43 6.93 7.71 -3.46
CA LEU A 43 7.57 7.70 -4.79
C LEU A 43 7.16 6.49 -5.65
N HIS A 44 6.80 5.37 -5.03
CA HIS A 44 6.21 4.19 -5.69
C HIS A 44 4.88 4.48 -6.42
N ARG A 45 4.23 5.61 -6.15
CA ARG A 45 3.00 6.01 -6.85
C ARG A 45 3.28 6.67 -8.21
N TYR A 46 4.51 7.15 -8.42
CA TYR A 46 4.88 7.99 -9.56
C TYR A 46 5.99 7.38 -10.41
N TRP A 47 6.85 6.52 -9.85
CA TRP A 47 8.00 5.95 -10.54
C TRP A 47 7.84 4.44 -10.74
N PRO A 48 7.65 3.99 -12.01
CA PRO A 48 7.29 2.60 -12.32
C PRO A 48 8.22 1.52 -11.74
N PRO A 49 9.57 1.70 -11.69
CA PRO A 49 10.45 0.70 -11.06
C PRO A 49 10.12 0.48 -9.59
N LEU A 50 9.91 1.55 -8.81
CA LEU A 50 9.50 1.43 -7.39
C LEU A 50 8.05 0.96 -7.25
N THR A 51 7.17 1.29 -8.20
CA THR A 51 5.80 0.76 -8.20
C THR A 51 5.80 -0.77 -8.25
N ARG A 52 6.64 -1.35 -9.12
CA ARG A 52 6.79 -2.81 -9.23
C ARG A 52 7.40 -3.41 -7.96
N LEU A 53 8.55 -2.89 -7.54
CA LEU A 53 9.22 -3.37 -6.33
C LEU A 53 8.30 -3.38 -5.11
N VAL A 54 7.59 -2.28 -4.86
CA VAL A 54 6.63 -2.18 -3.74
C VAL A 54 5.48 -3.17 -3.90
N ALA A 55 4.98 -3.37 -5.15
CA ALA A 55 3.92 -4.34 -5.41
C ALA A 55 4.35 -5.78 -5.08
N ASP A 56 5.54 -6.13 -5.51
CA ASP A 56 6.08 -7.48 -5.31
C ASP A 56 6.38 -7.73 -3.83
N LEU A 57 6.95 -6.75 -3.13
CA LEU A 57 7.18 -6.82 -1.68
C LEU A 57 5.87 -6.93 -0.88
N GLU A 58 4.83 -6.18 -1.24
CA GLU A 58 3.51 -6.28 -0.59
C GLU A 58 2.92 -7.70 -0.72
N LEU A 59 3.09 -8.35 -1.88
CA LEU A 59 2.59 -9.70 -2.10
C LEU A 59 3.45 -10.76 -1.39
N GLU A 60 4.77 -10.59 -1.37
CA GLU A 60 5.69 -11.52 -0.73
C GLU A 60 5.57 -11.45 0.80
N LEU A 61 5.53 -10.23 1.37
CA LEU A 61 5.52 -10.02 2.81
C LEU A 61 4.11 -10.08 3.41
N GLY A 62 3.05 -9.92 2.61
CA GLY A 62 1.67 -9.80 3.11
C GLY A 62 1.42 -8.51 3.92
N HIS A 63 2.25 -7.49 3.75
CA HIS A 63 2.18 -6.22 4.48
C HIS A 63 2.16 -5.04 3.52
N PRO A 64 1.42 -3.94 3.82
CA PRO A 64 1.49 -2.71 3.04
C PRO A 64 2.90 -2.15 3.05
N CYS A 65 3.40 -1.77 1.86
CA CYS A 65 4.71 -1.15 1.70
C CYS A 65 4.61 0.24 1.08
N GLN A 66 5.61 1.08 1.35
CA GLN A 66 5.74 2.40 0.77
C GLN A 66 7.21 2.72 0.46
N ALA A 67 7.44 3.51 -0.59
CA ALA A 67 8.78 3.99 -0.91
C ALA A 67 8.85 5.51 -0.80
N ASN A 68 9.88 6.02 -0.12
CA ASN A 68 10.18 7.44 -0.01
C ASN A 68 11.64 7.69 -0.43
N ALA A 69 11.95 8.89 -0.90
CA ALA A 69 13.32 9.29 -1.17
C ALA A 69 13.67 10.57 -0.42
N TYR A 70 14.91 10.67 0.03
CA TYR A 70 15.41 11.77 0.85
C TYR A 70 16.68 12.33 0.22
N LEU A 71 16.59 13.55 -0.30
CA LEU A 71 17.70 14.29 -0.86
C LEU A 71 18.16 15.33 0.17
N THR A 72 19.37 15.19 0.68
CA THR A 72 19.96 16.03 1.75
C THR A 72 21.20 16.76 1.25
N PRO A 73 21.32 18.09 1.46
CA PRO A 73 22.52 18.83 1.12
C PRO A 73 23.75 18.38 1.91
N PRO A 74 24.98 18.67 1.46
CA PRO A 74 26.21 18.31 2.15
C PRO A 74 26.24 18.81 3.60
N GLY A 75 26.75 18.01 4.53
CA GLY A 75 26.95 18.36 5.93
C GLY A 75 25.67 18.54 6.76
N ASN A 76 24.48 18.36 6.15
CA ASN A 76 23.21 18.61 6.84
C ASN A 76 22.57 17.33 7.37
N GLN A 77 21.88 17.48 8.50
CA GLN A 77 21.07 16.46 9.13
C GLN A 77 19.61 16.64 8.71
N GLY A 78 18.92 15.54 8.32
CA GLY A 78 17.51 15.58 7.91
C GLY A 78 16.58 15.75 9.10
N PHE A 79 16.48 14.70 9.93
CA PHE A 79 15.66 14.66 11.13
C PHE A 79 16.54 14.54 12.38
N ALA A 80 16.09 15.09 13.51
CA ALA A 80 16.63 14.73 14.81
C ALA A 80 16.41 13.24 15.08
N VAL A 81 17.05 12.71 16.14
CA VAL A 81 16.81 11.31 16.56
C VAL A 81 15.32 11.08 16.73
N HIS A 82 14.81 10.06 16.03
CA HIS A 82 13.41 9.64 16.05
C HIS A 82 13.30 8.14 15.82
N SER A 83 12.11 7.59 15.99
CA SER A 83 11.80 6.20 15.69
C SER A 83 10.61 6.12 14.76
N ASP A 84 10.64 5.18 13.84
CA ASP A 84 9.49 4.91 12.97
C ASP A 84 8.55 3.86 13.59
N SER A 85 7.26 3.97 13.29
CA SER A 85 6.23 3.01 13.72
C SER A 85 6.11 1.79 12.80
N HIS A 86 7.06 1.60 11.88
CA HIS A 86 7.11 0.54 10.89
C HIS A 86 8.56 0.17 10.61
N ASP A 87 8.79 -1.00 10.02
CA ASP A 87 10.14 -1.42 9.61
C ASP A 87 10.59 -0.65 8.39
N VAL A 88 11.88 -0.38 8.29
CA VAL A 88 12.45 0.41 7.20
C VAL A 88 13.68 -0.28 6.62
N PHE A 89 13.66 -0.52 5.32
CA PHE A 89 14.87 -0.78 4.54
C PHE A 89 15.38 0.54 3.98
N VAL A 90 16.64 0.85 4.21
CA VAL A 90 17.33 2.03 3.70
C VAL A 90 18.29 1.62 2.60
N PHE A 91 18.22 2.27 1.45
CA PHE A 91 19.11 2.04 0.31
C PHE A 91 19.83 3.34 -0.03
N GLN A 92 21.13 3.42 0.23
CA GLN A 92 21.93 4.58 -0.17
C GLN A 92 22.19 4.52 -1.67
N THR A 93 21.76 5.56 -2.41
CA THR A 93 21.82 5.56 -3.89
C THR A 93 22.84 6.54 -4.46
N ALA A 94 23.08 7.67 -3.79
CA ALA A 94 24.11 8.64 -4.18
C ALA A 94 24.64 9.40 -2.96
N GLY A 95 25.92 9.80 -3.01
CA GLY A 95 26.59 10.39 -1.87
C GLY A 95 26.64 9.45 -0.67
N SER A 96 27.09 9.94 0.48
CA SER A 96 27.17 9.14 1.69
C SER A 96 26.39 9.78 2.83
N LYS A 97 25.97 8.96 3.79
CA LYS A 97 25.24 9.37 4.97
C LYS A 97 25.73 8.61 6.19
N LEU A 98 26.11 9.34 7.23
CA LEU A 98 26.43 8.76 8.52
C LEU A 98 25.13 8.64 9.32
N TRP A 99 24.83 7.43 9.73
CA TRP A 99 23.66 7.08 10.53
C TRP A 99 24.09 6.83 11.97
N GLU A 100 23.39 7.42 12.91
CA GLU A 100 23.42 7.10 14.33
C GLU A 100 22.23 6.20 14.61
N VAL A 101 22.46 4.95 15.03
CA VAL A 101 21.44 3.94 15.30
C VAL A 101 21.57 3.48 16.73
N HIS A 102 20.49 3.55 17.50
CA HIS A 102 20.47 3.17 18.91
C HIS A 102 19.93 1.74 19.06
N GLY A 103 20.86 0.80 19.26
CA GLY A 103 20.55 -0.60 19.58
C GLY A 103 20.50 -0.87 21.09
N PRO A 104 20.28 -2.15 21.49
CA PRO A 104 20.28 -2.55 22.89
C PRO A 104 21.60 -2.29 23.62
N ASP A 105 22.72 -2.34 22.91
CA ASP A 105 24.08 -2.18 23.43
C ASP A 105 24.58 -0.74 23.38
N GLY A 106 23.76 0.19 22.92
CA GLY A 106 24.08 1.63 22.81
C GLY A 106 23.89 2.19 21.41
N ALA A 107 24.41 3.39 21.20
CA ALA A 107 24.40 4.05 19.89
C ALA A 107 25.63 3.64 19.08
N GLU A 108 25.39 3.28 17.82
CA GLU A 108 26.42 2.95 16.83
C GLU A 108 26.35 3.92 15.66
N GLU A 109 27.51 4.26 15.11
CA GLU A 109 27.61 5.04 13.88
C GLU A 109 27.85 4.11 12.69
N VAL A 110 27.00 4.21 11.66
CA VAL A 110 27.05 3.40 10.43
C VAL A 110 27.13 4.33 9.23
N LEU A 111 28.22 4.27 8.47
CA LEU A 111 28.36 5.00 7.21
C LEU A 111 27.71 4.21 6.08
N LEU A 112 26.68 4.78 5.45
CA LEU A 112 26.11 4.25 4.23
C LEU A 112 26.66 4.96 3.00
N GLU A 113 27.21 4.17 2.07
CA GLU A 113 27.70 4.60 0.76
C GLU A 113 26.83 4.00 -0.35
N PRO A 114 26.88 4.51 -1.60
CA PRO A 114 26.08 3.99 -2.70
C PRO A 114 26.21 2.47 -2.88
N GLY A 115 25.08 1.78 -2.90
CA GLY A 115 25.02 0.31 -2.98
C GLY A 115 24.91 -0.40 -1.62
N VAL A 116 25.16 0.31 -0.51
CA VAL A 116 24.94 -0.23 0.84
C VAL A 116 23.49 -0.06 1.26
N SER A 117 22.96 -1.08 1.93
CA SER A 117 21.60 -1.05 2.52
C SER A 117 21.63 -1.39 4.00
N MET A 118 20.64 -0.89 4.73
CA MET A 118 20.44 -1.13 6.15
C MET A 118 18.98 -1.44 6.44
N TYR A 119 18.75 -2.34 7.38
CA TYR A 119 17.41 -2.61 7.91
C TYR A 119 17.27 -2.07 9.32
N LEU A 120 16.20 -1.32 9.56
CA LEU A 120 15.82 -0.76 10.86
C LEU A 120 14.49 -1.35 11.30
N PRO A 121 14.45 -2.16 12.36
CA PRO A 121 13.20 -2.62 12.95
C PRO A 121 12.35 -1.46 13.47
N THR A 122 11.04 -1.66 13.50
CA THR A 122 10.08 -0.75 14.15
C THR A 122 10.57 -0.29 15.51
N GLY A 123 10.53 1.01 15.76
CA GLY A 123 10.87 1.61 17.06
C GLY A 123 12.36 1.82 17.31
N THR A 124 13.25 1.43 16.40
CA THR A 124 14.69 1.70 16.52
C THR A 124 14.96 3.21 16.41
N PRO A 125 15.48 3.88 17.47
CA PRO A 125 15.81 5.29 17.39
C PRO A 125 17.01 5.51 16.45
N HIS A 126 16.90 6.50 15.56
CA HIS A 126 17.95 6.79 14.59
C HIS A 126 17.96 8.26 14.16
N ALA A 127 19.12 8.70 13.69
CA ALA A 127 19.31 9.96 12.97
C ALA A 127 20.31 9.77 11.84
N ALA A 128 20.34 10.69 10.87
CA ALA A 128 21.29 10.58 9.76
C ALA A 128 21.73 11.94 9.23
N ARG A 129 23.03 12.07 8.92
CA ARG A 129 23.64 13.29 8.41
C ARG A 129 24.41 13.01 7.11
N ALA A 130 24.14 13.81 6.07
CA ALA A 130 24.91 13.79 4.83
C ALA A 130 26.35 14.20 5.12
N GLN A 131 27.29 13.56 4.43
CA GLN A 131 28.71 13.89 4.53
C GLN A 131 29.06 15.03 3.55
N ASP A 132 30.19 14.99 2.90
CA ASP A 132 30.77 16.10 2.13
C ASP A 132 30.04 16.37 0.80
N THR A 133 29.14 15.50 0.38
CA THR A 133 28.39 15.60 -0.87
C THR A 133 26.89 15.55 -0.64
N VAL A 134 26.11 15.95 -1.65
CA VAL A 134 24.65 15.72 -1.66
C VAL A 134 24.37 14.22 -1.50
N SER A 135 23.53 13.89 -0.55
CA SER A 135 23.16 12.49 -0.26
C SER A 135 21.73 12.21 -0.72
N LEU A 136 21.54 11.11 -1.45
CA LEU A 136 20.23 10.56 -1.78
C LEU A 136 20.13 9.13 -1.27
N HIS A 137 19.13 8.87 -0.46
CA HIS A 137 18.73 7.50 -0.13
C HIS A 137 17.23 7.29 -0.36
N VAL A 138 16.88 6.04 -0.64
CA VAL A 138 15.50 5.58 -0.77
C VAL A 138 15.19 4.69 0.42
N THR A 139 14.01 4.84 0.99
CA THR A 139 13.50 3.91 2.01
C THR A 139 12.32 3.11 1.49
N ILE A 140 12.27 1.84 1.88
CA ILE A 140 11.06 1.03 1.76
C ILE A 140 10.54 0.79 3.18
N GLY A 141 9.42 1.43 3.50
CA GLY A 141 8.72 1.22 4.77
C GLY A 141 7.75 0.07 4.64
N VAL A 142 7.80 -0.87 5.60
CA VAL A 142 6.88 -2.00 5.71
C VAL A 142 5.93 -1.76 6.87
N ASN A 143 4.67 -1.47 6.58
CA ASN A 143 3.63 -1.22 7.58
C ASN A 143 3.04 -2.55 8.04
N GLN A 144 3.63 -3.16 9.07
CA GLN A 144 3.26 -4.50 9.50
C GLN A 144 1.79 -4.58 9.94
N LEU A 145 1.08 -5.54 9.40
CA LEU A 145 -0.17 -6.01 9.96
C LEU A 145 0.12 -6.79 11.23
N THR A 146 -0.55 -6.46 12.33
CA THR A 146 -0.26 -7.03 13.65
C THR A 146 -1.34 -8.00 14.09
N TRP A 147 -0.99 -8.95 14.98
CA TRP A 147 -1.96 -9.83 15.63
C TRP A 147 -3.06 -9.04 16.35
N ARG A 148 -2.71 -7.97 17.05
CA ARG A 148 -3.70 -7.08 17.68
C ARG A 148 -4.67 -6.52 16.66
N GLY A 149 -4.17 -6.08 15.51
CA GLY A 149 -4.98 -5.55 14.42
C GLY A 149 -5.91 -6.62 13.82
N LEU A 150 -5.42 -7.83 13.62
CA LEU A 150 -6.21 -8.96 13.12
C LEU A 150 -7.32 -9.32 14.13
N VAL A 151 -6.98 -9.54 15.40
CA VAL A 151 -7.95 -9.86 16.45
C VAL A 151 -9.02 -8.76 16.55
N ARG A 152 -8.62 -7.50 16.60
CA ARG A 152 -9.58 -6.38 16.63
C ARG A 152 -10.57 -6.45 15.47
N ARG A 153 -10.10 -6.61 14.23
CA ARG A 153 -10.98 -6.70 13.05
C ARG A 153 -11.83 -7.97 13.02
N SER A 154 -11.36 -9.04 13.63
CA SER A 154 -12.16 -10.27 13.76
C SER A 154 -13.31 -10.11 14.77
N LEU A 155 -13.12 -9.30 15.79
CA LEU A 155 -14.14 -9.02 16.82
C LEU A 155 -15.13 -7.90 16.40
N GLU A 156 -14.76 -7.03 15.49
CA GLU A 156 -15.57 -5.88 15.12
C GLU A 156 -16.99 -6.24 14.63
N PRO A 157 -17.20 -7.28 13.79
CA PRO A 157 -18.55 -7.74 13.45
C PRO A 157 -19.36 -8.22 14.65
N LEU A 158 -18.71 -8.91 15.60
CA LEU A 158 -19.37 -9.40 16.82
C LEU A 158 -19.79 -8.24 17.74
N LEU A 159 -18.96 -7.20 17.82
CA LEU A 159 -19.28 -5.99 18.58
C LEU A 159 -20.45 -5.21 17.95
N ALA A 160 -20.55 -5.21 16.61
CA ALA A 160 -21.64 -4.57 15.91
C ALA A 160 -23.01 -5.24 16.13
N GLU A 161 -23.03 -6.50 16.58
CA GLU A 161 -24.24 -7.24 16.93
C GLU A 161 -24.66 -7.05 18.41
N VAL A 162 -23.83 -6.41 19.23
CA VAL A 162 -24.22 -6.04 20.60
C VAL A 162 -25.30 -4.97 20.51
N SER A 163 -26.38 -5.15 21.31
CA SER A 163 -27.50 -4.19 21.32
C SER A 163 -27.02 -2.75 21.61
N ASP A 164 -27.51 -1.80 20.83
CA ASP A 164 -27.27 -0.37 21.01
C ASP A 164 -28.34 0.28 21.93
N ASP A 165 -28.90 -0.49 22.86
CA ASP A 165 -29.83 -0.01 23.85
C ASP A 165 -29.19 1.03 24.77
N HIS A 166 -29.99 2.00 25.21
CA HIS A 166 -29.54 3.01 26.17
C HIS A 166 -29.18 2.39 27.52
N LEU A 167 -28.16 2.94 28.17
CA LEU A 167 -27.82 2.57 29.53
C LEU A 167 -29.00 2.87 30.48
N PRO A 168 -29.20 2.04 31.52
CA PRO A 168 -30.34 2.25 32.45
C PRO A 168 -30.22 3.59 33.16
N ALA A 169 -31.32 4.30 33.30
CA ALA A 169 -31.36 5.55 34.06
C ALA A 169 -31.03 5.30 35.55
N GLY A 170 -30.41 6.29 36.21
CA GLY A 170 -30.06 6.22 37.61
C GLY A 170 -28.80 5.43 37.94
N HIS A 171 -28.04 4.99 36.95
CA HIS A 171 -26.83 4.17 37.12
C HIS A 171 -25.68 4.90 37.86
N LEU A 172 -25.72 6.23 37.97
CA LEU A 172 -24.73 6.99 38.72
C LEU A 172 -24.91 6.85 40.23
N ASP A 173 -26.17 6.73 40.69
CA ASP A 173 -26.50 6.55 42.11
C ASP A 173 -26.49 5.07 42.51
N ASP A 174 -27.01 4.19 41.64
CA ASP A 174 -26.96 2.73 41.80
C ASP A 174 -26.47 2.04 40.53
N PRO A 175 -25.18 1.65 40.48
CA PRO A 175 -24.58 0.99 39.31
C PRO A 175 -24.92 -0.50 39.20
N SER A 176 -25.72 -1.10 40.07
CA SER A 176 -25.98 -2.54 40.09
C SER A 176 -26.55 -3.06 38.75
N ARG A 177 -27.61 -2.41 38.26
CA ARG A 177 -28.24 -2.75 36.96
C ARG A 177 -27.29 -2.59 35.77
N LEU A 178 -26.41 -1.57 35.78
CA LEU A 178 -25.43 -1.38 34.74
C LEU A 178 -24.39 -2.50 34.77
N ARG A 179 -23.95 -2.91 35.97
CA ARG A 179 -23.00 -4.02 36.16
C ARG A 179 -23.58 -5.34 35.68
N GLU A 180 -24.81 -5.65 36.07
CA GLU A 180 -25.51 -6.90 35.66
C GLU A 180 -25.71 -6.91 34.13
N GLY A 181 -26.19 -5.80 33.56
CA GLY A 181 -26.38 -5.67 32.12
C GLY A 181 -25.08 -5.77 31.33
N LEU A 182 -23.97 -5.23 31.82
CA LEU A 182 -22.66 -5.37 31.21
C LEU A 182 -22.16 -6.82 31.31
N ALA A 183 -22.29 -7.45 32.48
CA ALA A 183 -21.89 -8.84 32.68
C ALA A 183 -22.59 -9.79 31.70
N ALA A 184 -23.93 -9.64 31.54
CA ALA A 184 -24.68 -10.47 30.60
C ALA A 184 -24.22 -10.28 29.16
N ARG A 185 -23.96 -9.06 28.71
CA ARG A 185 -23.47 -8.78 27.37
C ARG A 185 -22.04 -9.28 27.12
N LEU A 186 -21.20 -9.23 28.16
CA LEU A 186 -19.84 -9.79 28.08
C LEU A 186 -19.85 -11.32 27.96
N GLU A 187 -20.73 -12.02 28.68
CA GLU A 187 -20.91 -13.47 28.55
C GLU A 187 -21.41 -13.84 27.14
N GLU A 188 -22.44 -13.14 26.67
CA GLU A 188 -22.93 -13.35 25.30
C GLU A 188 -21.83 -13.13 24.24
N LEU A 189 -21.06 -12.05 24.38
CA LEU A 189 -19.92 -11.78 23.49
C LEU A 189 -18.85 -12.86 23.59
N ALA A 190 -18.54 -13.34 24.81
CA ALA A 190 -17.57 -14.40 25.02
C ALA A 190 -17.99 -15.71 24.32
N ASP A 191 -19.27 -16.06 24.35
CA ASP A 191 -19.80 -17.23 23.64
C ASP A 191 -19.66 -17.08 22.12
N ARG A 192 -19.98 -15.93 21.59
CA ARG A 192 -19.79 -15.60 20.15
C ARG A 192 -18.32 -15.66 19.75
N VAL A 193 -17.42 -15.17 20.58
CA VAL A 193 -15.95 -15.25 20.34
C VAL A 193 -15.47 -16.70 20.32
N ARG A 194 -15.99 -17.57 21.21
CA ARG A 194 -15.67 -19.01 21.19
C ARG A 194 -16.14 -19.69 19.92
N GLY A 195 -17.25 -19.24 19.34
CA GLY A 195 -17.80 -19.74 18.06
C GLY A 195 -17.17 -19.15 16.80
N LEU A 196 -16.20 -18.21 16.94
CA LEU A 196 -15.59 -17.56 15.79
C LEU A 196 -14.73 -18.54 14.97
N ASP A 197 -15.03 -18.67 13.69
CA ASP A 197 -14.21 -19.43 12.76
C ASP A 197 -12.95 -18.64 12.38
N ALA A 198 -11.80 -19.11 12.87
CA ALA A 198 -10.51 -18.51 12.57
C ALA A 198 -10.16 -18.58 11.07
N ALA A 199 -10.57 -19.64 10.36
CA ALA A 199 -10.31 -19.77 8.92
C ALA A 199 -11.08 -18.71 8.13
N GLU A 200 -12.36 -18.49 8.46
CA GLU A 200 -13.17 -17.44 7.84
C GLU A 200 -12.63 -16.03 8.17
N ALA A 201 -12.19 -15.80 9.42
CA ALA A 201 -11.59 -14.53 9.81
C ALA A 201 -10.30 -14.23 9.02
N VAL A 202 -9.44 -15.24 8.82
CA VAL A 202 -8.22 -15.14 8.01
C VAL A 202 -8.55 -14.92 6.53
N GLU A 203 -9.55 -15.62 5.98
CA GLU A 203 -9.96 -15.41 4.58
C GLU A 203 -10.53 -14.00 4.35
N ARG A 204 -11.28 -13.46 5.31
CA ARG A 204 -11.74 -12.06 5.27
C ARG A 204 -10.56 -11.08 5.26
N GLU A 205 -9.56 -11.31 6.13
CA GLU A 205 -8.38 -10.43 6.22
C GLU A 205 -7.52 -10.48 4.96
N THR A 206 -7.26 -11.68 4.42
CA THR A 206 -6.50 -11.86 3.19
C THR A 206 -7.22 -11.26 1.99
N THR A 207 -8.53 -11.47 1.89
CA THR A 207 -9.37 -10.82 0.87
C THR A 207 -9.31 -9.31 1.00
N ARG A 208 -9.47 -8.77 2.21
CA ARG A 208 -9.37 -7.34 2.48
C ARG A 208 -8.00 -6.80 2.04
N PHE A 209 -6.91 -7.45 2.44
CA PHE A 209 -5.56 -7.05 2.02
C PHE A 209 -5.44 -7.00 0.48
N LEU A 210 -5.90 -8.04 -0.19
CA LEU A 210 -5.80 -8.19 -1.65
C LEU A 210 -6.78 -7.32 -2.45
N THR A 211 -7.68 -6.58 -1.79
CA THR A 211 -8.70 -5.73 -2.45
C THR A 211 -8.70 -4.28 -1.98
N THR A 212 -7.80 -3.91 -1.08
CA THR A 212 -7.64 -2.53 -0.56
C THR A 212 -6.30 -1.90 -0.91
N ARG A 213 -5.60 -2.43 -1.91
CA ARG A 213 -4.37 -1.84 -2.43
C ARG A 213 -4.69 -0.67 -3.36
N PRO A 214 -3.83 0.34 -3.46
CA PRO A 214 -4.03 1.41 -4.44
C PRO A 214 -4.09 0.87 -5.86
N ALA A 215 -5.04 1.36 -6.66
CA ALA A 215 -5.12 1.04 -8.08
C ALA A 215 -3.82 1.47 -8.80
N ARG A 216 -3.24 0.56 -9.60
CA ARG A 216 -1.99 0.81 -10.35
C ARG A 216 -2.28 0.87 -11.84
N LEU A 217 -2.93 1.95 -12.26
CA LEU A 217 -3.48 2.14 -13.60
C LEU A 217 -2.61 3.02 -14.50
N SER A 218 -1.28 2.97 -14.37
CA SER A 218 -0.38 3.69 -15.28
C SER A 218 -0.70 3.33 -16.74
N GLY A 219 -0.95 4.34 -17.59
CA GLY A 219 -1.41 4.13 -18.97
C GLY A 219 -2.86 3.62 -19.11
N GLY A 220 -3.64 3.57 -18.02
CA GLY A 220 -5.02 3.03 -18.05
C GLY A 220 -5.96 3.77 -18.98
N LEU A 221 -5.81 5.09 -19.12
CA LEU A 221 -6.60 5.87 -20.06
C LEU A 221 -6.32 5.48 -21.52
N LEU A 222 -5.05 5.30 -21.88
CA LEU A 222 -4.66 4.83 -23.24
C LEU A 222 -5.15 3.39 -23.46
N GLY A 223 -5.04 2.53 -22.46
CA GLY A 223 -5.57 1.17 -22.52
C GLY A 223 -7.08 1.14 -22.76
N ALA A 224 -7.85 2.00 -22.09
CA ALA A 224 -9.29 2.12 -22.30
C ALA A 224 -9.64 2.58 -23.73
N LEU A 225 -8.87 3.48 -24.33
CA LEU A 225 -9.04 3.92 -25.71
C LEU A 225 -8.68 2.83 -26.74
N ALA A 226 -7.79 1.90 -26.39
CA ALA A 226 -7.38 0.78 -27.24
C ALA A 226 -8.24 -0.47 -27.12
N GLU A 227 -9.09 -0.54 -26.10
CA GLU A 227 -9.89 -1.74 -25.75
C GLU A 227 -10.68 -2.34 -26.92
N ASP A 228 -11.37 -1.48 -27.69
CA ASP A 228 -12.19 -1.91 -28.82
C ASP A 228 -11.37 -2.37 -30.04
N ARG A 229 -10.08 -2.02 -30.07
CA ARG A 229 -9.16 -2.35 -31.17
C ARG A 229 -8.36 -3.63 -30.93
N LEU A 230 -8.59 -4.30 -29.78
CA LEU A 230 -7.85 -5.54 -29.46
C LEU A 230 -8.15 -6.62 -30.50
N ALA A 231 -7.09 -7.19 -31.05
CA ALA A 231 -7.09 -8.31 -31.96
C ALA A 231 -6.32 -9.50 -31.34
N ASP A 232 -6.39 -10.67 -31.95
CA ASP A 232 -5.79 -11.89 -31.42
C ASP A 232 -4.25 -11.84 -31.29
N ASP A 233 -3.60 -11.00 -32.06
CA ASP A 233 -2.14 -10.76 -32.07
C ASP A 233 -1.70 -9.54 -31.25
N THR A 234 -2.64 -8.82 -30.62
CA THR A 234 -2.33 -7.67 -29.78
C THR A 234 -1.51 -8.11 -28.57
N VAL A 235 -0.30 -7.56 -28.40
CA VAL A 235 0.51 -7.82 -27.23
C VAL A 235 -0.06 -7.08 -26.02
N LEU A 236 -0.32 -7.84 -24.98
CA LEU A 236 -0.85 -7.36 -23.70
C LEU A 236 0.19 -7.60 -22.60
N ARG A 237 0.50 -6.57 -21.82
CA ARG A 237 1.40 -6.67 -20.66
C ARG A 237 0.60 -6.72 -19.38
N ARG A 238 0.96 -7.63 -18.48
CA ARG A 238 0.37 -7.68 -17.14
C ARG A 238 0.89 -6.51 -16.29
N ARG A 239 -0.03 -5.78 -15.66
CA ARG A 239 0.35 -4.73 -14.72
C ARG A 239 0.77 -5.32 -13.37
N PRO A 240 1.68 -4.65 -12.63
CA PRO A 240 2.06 -5.07 -11.28
C PRO A 240 0.86 -5.10 -10.33
N GLY A 241 0.83 -6.07 -9.46
CA GLY A 241 -0.21 -6.19 -8.43
C GLY A 241 -0.80 -7.58 -8.32
N PRO A 242 -1.71 -7.79 -7.36
CA PRO A 242 -2.30 -9.10 -7.12
C PRO A 242 -3.18 -9.55 -8.29
N CYS A 243 -3.15 -10.84 -8.54
CA CYS A 243 -4.09 -11.59 -9.35
C CYS A 243 -4.30 -12.93 -8.66
N VAL A 244 -5.10 -12.92 -7.60
CA VAL A 244 -5.33 -14.12 -6.77
C VAL A 244 -6.69 -14.70 -7.10
N LEU A 245 -6.69 -16.00 -7.42
CA LEU A 245 -7.87 -16.75 -7.82
C LEU A 245 -8.45 -17.49 -6.61
N ARG A 246 -9.74 -17.29 -6.32
CA ARG A 246 -10.49 -17.97 -5.27
C ARG A 246 -11.73 -18.64 -5.85
N GLU A 247 -11.97 -19.88 -5.50
CA GLU A 247 -13.20 -20.59 -5.89
C GLU A 247 -14.40 -20.05 -5.12
N ASP A 248 -15.54 -20.00 -5.78
CA ASP A 248 -16.81 -19.56 -5.23
C ASP A 248 -17.94 -20.32 -5.96
N GLY A 249 -18.11 -21.58 -5.56
CA GLY A 249 -19.02 -22.51 -6.23
C GLY A 249 -18.62 -22.77 -7.69
N ASP A 250 -19.51 -22.49 -8.62
CA ASP A 250 -19.29 -22.59 -10.08
C ASP A 250 -18.59 -21.36 -10.67
N ARG A 251 -18.29 -20.37 -9.83
CA ARG A 251 -17.65 -19.11 -10.19
C ARG A 251 -16.23 -19.04 -9.67
N LEU A 252 -15.51 -18.05 -10.15
CA LEU A 252 -14.14 -17.71 -9.73
C LEU A 252 -14.08 -16.23 -9.37
N ARG A 253 -13.62 -15.94 -8.16
CA ARG A 253 -13.30 -14.59 -7.72
C ARG A 253 -11.83 -14.30 -8.03
N VAL A 254 -11.58 -13.22 -8.74
CA VAL A 254 -10.23 -12.73 -9.06
C VAL A 254 -9.99 -11.47 -8.25
N LEU A 255 -9.07 -11.52 -7.30
CA LEU A 255 -8.71 -10.40 -6.41
C LEU A 255 -7.61 -9.58 -7.08
N LEU A 256 -7.90 -8.31 -7.40
CA LEU A 256 -7.09 -7.47 -8.29
C LEU A 256 -6.41 -6.26 -7.59
N GLY A 257 -6.32 -6.30 -6.28
CA GLY A 257 -5.68 -5.24 -5.50
C GLY A 257 -6.64 -4.18 -4.98
N ASP A 258 -7.48 -3.63 -5.82
CA ASP A 258 -8.47 -2.61 -5.44
C ASP A 258 -9.93 -3.08 -5.61
N ARG A 259 -10.13 -4.29 -6.15
CA ARG A 259 -11.45 -4.84 -6.45
C ARG A 259 -11.47 -6.36 -6.59
N VAL A 260 -12.67 -6.90 -6.67
CA VAL A 260 -12.94 -8.32 -7.00
C VAL A 260 -13.65 -8.38 -8.34
N LEU A 261 -13.13 -9.19 -9.26
CA LEU A 261 -13.81 -9.56 -10.49
C LEU A 261 -14.37 -10.98 -10.33
N THR A 262 -15.67 -11.18 -10.54
CA THR A 262 -16.28 -12.51 -10.52
C THR A 262 -16.57 -12.98 -11.93
N VAL A 263 -16.06 -14.15 -12.29
CA VAL A 263 -16.16 -14.76 -13.62
C VAL A 263 -16.63 -16.23 -13.52
N PRO A 264 -17.06 -16.86 -14.61
CA PRO A 264 -17.33 -18.30 -14.62
C PRO A 264 -16.09 -19.12 -14.29
N GLY A 265 -16.21 -20.19 -13.50
CA GLY A 265 -15.10 -21.05 -13.05
C GLY A 265 -14.32 -21.69 -14.20
N ARG A 266 -14.97 -21.95 -15.34
CA ARG A 266 -14.33 -22.48 -16.58
C ARG A 266 -13.20 -21.59 -17.13
N LEU A 267 -13.13 -20.32 -16.74
CA LEU A 267 -12.06 -19.39 -17.16
C LEU A 267 -10.77 -19.52 -16.33
N ARG A 268 -10.74 -20.42 -15.33
CA ARG A 268 -9.54 -20.63 -14.49
C ARG A 268 -8.26 -20.86 -15.30
N PRO A 269 -8.19 -21.79 -16.29
CA PRO A 269 -6.96 -22.04 -17.02
C PRO A 269 -6.44 -20.79 -17.75
N ALA A 270 -7.35 -20.03 -18.39
CA ALA A 270 -7.00 -18.79 -19.06
C ALA A 270 -6.48 -17.72 -18.07
N LEU A 271 -7.09 -17.59 -16.89
CA LEU A 271 -6.66 -16.65 -15.86
C LEU A 271 -5.35 -17.07 -15.20
N GLU A 272 -5.09 -18.36 -15.04
CA GLU A 272 -3.78 -18.87 -14.59
C GLU A 272 -2.68 -18.57 -15.61
N ARG A 273 -2.97 -18.69 -16.90
CA ARG A 273 -2.05 -18.26 -17.96
C ARG A 273 -1.75 -16.77 -17.88
N VAL A 274 -2.78 -15.92 -17.74
CA VAL A 274 -2.62 -14.47 -17.56
C VAL A 274 -1.79 -14.15 -16.31
N ARG A 275 -2.05 -14.83 -15.19
CA ARG A 275 -1.33 -14.61 -13.92
C ARG A 275 0.15 -14.92 -14.03
N GLY A 276 0.51 -15.96 -14.77
CA GLY A 276 1.89 -16.43 -14.91
C GLY A 276 2.70 -15.76 -16.02
N ALA A 277 2.11 -14.85 -16.81
CA ALA A 277 2.77 -14.20 -17.93
C ALA A 277 3.09 -12.73 -17.62
N ASP A 278 4.24 -12.24 -18.06
CA ASP A 278 4.53 -10.79 -18.11
C ASP A 278 3.86 -10.15 -19.32
N GLU A 279 3.93 -10.85 -20.48
CA GLU A 279 3.26 -10.48 -21.74
C GLU A 279 2.59 -11.70 -22.35
N LEU A 280 1.47 -11.47 -23.02
CA LEU A 280 0.70 -12.48 -23.75
C LEU A 280 -0.11 -11.82 -24.85
N THR A 281 -0.60 -12.63 -25.78
CA THR A 281 -1.64 -12.22 -26.75
C THR A 281 -2.96 -12.92 -26.44
N PRO A 282 -4.12 -12.40 -26.90
CA PRO A 282 -5.37 -13.15 -26.78
C PRO A 282 -5.30 -14.56 -27.36
N ALA A 283 -4.51 -14.77 -28.46
CA ALA A 283 -4.30 -16.06 -29.06
C ALA A 283 -3.62 -17.10 -28.15
N ASP A 284 -2.89 -16.66 -27.12
CA ASP A 284 -2.23 -17.55 -26.13
C ASP A 284 -3.22 -18.18 -25.14
N LEU A 285 -4.48 -17.74 -25.13
CA LEU A 285 -5.51 -18.28 -24.25
C LEU A 285 -6.27 -19.40 -24.94
N ASP A 286 -6.38 -20.55 -24.26
CA ASP A 286 -7.18 -21.71 -24.72
C ASP A 286 -8.67 -21.45 -24.57
N LEU A 287 -9.18 -20.58 -25.42
CA LEU A 287 -10.59 -20.16 -25.53
C LEU A 287 -10.94 -19.95 -27.00
N ASP A 288 -12.24 -20.02 -27.33
CA ASP A 288 -12.68 -19.63 -28.68
C ASP A 288 -12.35 -18.14 -28.97
N PRO A 289 -12.21 -17.76 -30.26
CA PRO A 289 -11.76 -16.40 -30.63
C PRO A 289 -12.56 -15.26 -30.02
N GLN A 290 -13.88 -15.43 -29.88
CA GLN A 290 -14.74 -14.41 -29.30
C GLN A 290 -14.55 -14.32 -27.78
N SER A 291 -14.53 -15.45 -27.08
CA SER A 291 -14.37 -15.50 -25.61
C SER A 291 -13.04 -14.95 -25.15
N ARG A 292 -11.91 -15.25 -25.84
CA ARG A 292 -10.59 -14.74 -25.47
C ARG A 292 -10.47 -13.23 -25.63
N LEU A 293 -11.05 -12.65 -26.69
CA LEU A 293 -11.09 -11.20 -26.87
C LEU A 293 -11.98 -10.51 -25.82
N VAL A 294 -13.16 -11.07 -25.51
CA VAL A 294 -14.03 -10.56 -24.46
C VAL A 294 -13.33 -10.59 -23.11
N LEU A 295 -12.64 -11.68 -22.77
CA LEU A 295 -11.87 -11.78 -21.53
C LEU A 295 -10.75 -10.75 -21.50
N CYS A 296 -9.93 -10.64 -22.55
CA CYS A 296 -8.82 -9.68 -22.59
C CYS A 296 -9.31 -8.24 -22.51
N ARG A 297 -10.36 -7.84 -23.22
CA ARG A 297 -10.98 -6.52 -23.08
C ARG A 297 -11.42 -6.25 -21.65
N ARG A 298 -12.08 -7.22 -21.03
CA ARG A 298 -12.49 -7.09 -19.61
C ARG A 298 -11.27 -6.89 -18.70
N LEU A 299 -10.18 -7.67 -18.87
CA LEU A 299 -8.98 -7.55 -18.05
C LEU A 299 -8.22 -6.25 -18.28
N VAL A 300 -8.27 -5.67 -19.49
CA VAL A 300 -7.76 -4.32 -19.77
C VAL A 300 -8.59 -3.27 -19.04
N ARG A 301 -9.92 -3.35 -19.12
CA ARG A 301 -10.85 -2.46 -18.42
C ARG A 301 -10.67 -2.53 -16.90
N GLU A 302 -10.46 -3.71 -16.35
CA GLU A 302 -10.20 -3.93 -14.93
C GLU A 302 -8.77 -3.53 -14.52
N GLY A 303 -7.92 -3.15 -15.46
CA GLY A 303 -6.57 -2.68 -15.18
C GLY A 303 -5.54 -3.77 -14.93
N LEU A 304 -5.86 -5.05 -15.11
CA LEU A 304 -4.88 -6.15 -14.98
C LEU A 304 -3.96 -6.22 -16.19
N LEU A 305 -4.45 -5.97 -17.36
CA LEU A 305 -3.69 -5.95 -18.61
C LEU A 305 -3.59 -4.55 -19.20
N SER A 306 -2.57 -4.32 -20.01
CA SER A 306 -2.37 -3.09 -20.79
C SER A 306 -1.88 -3.44 -22.18
N PRO A 307 -2.51 -2.93 -23.27
CA PRO A 307 -1.92 -3.04 -24.58
C PRO A 307 -0.52 -2.43 -24.61
N VAL A 308 0.40 -3.08 -25.32
CA VAL A 308 1.74 -2.55 -25.61
C VAL A 308 1.68 -1.86 -26.95
N ASP A 309 1.85 -0.54 -26.94
CA ASP A 309 2.01 0.23 -28.20
C ASP A 309 3.30 -0.22 -28.91
N ARG A 310 3.17 -0.64 -30.17
CA ARG A 310 4.31 -0.95 -31.04
C ARG A 310 4.79 0.30 -31.74
#